data_4a0fca19aa51a8409c943f2f1c0f0e60
#
_entry.id   4a0fca19aa51a8409c943f2f1c0f0e60
#
_cell.length_a   1.000
_cell.length_b   1.000
_cell.length_c   1.000
_cell.angle_alpha   90.00
_cell.angle_beta   90.00
_cell.angle_gamma   90.00
#
_symmetry.space_group_name_H-M   'P 1'
#
loop_
_entity.id
_entity.type
_entity.pdbx_description
1 polymer ?
#
loop_
_entity_poly.entity_id
_entity_poly.type
_entity_poly.pdbx_seq_one_letter_code
_entity_poly.pdbx_strand_id
1 'polypeptide(L)'
;MKLIDDHNRPRKNILMTPNTNVLITIIASGLVTMAGSVVADSISDDTEIDIVRSWSQEPGGWRYPMAIGMPDGDEPDGGFPVCILLHGNGGQGEQMVNQFRGRFDRHVLVAPSGYERSWNICDEGSEAPDVDMVGELVEILQGYDNVNPNAIRILGFSNGSALANSIYLENQNSGIDAVCAVVSQLSDVQYRNGDFHATPEVTDPSRPFCGYDQTTTPLVGRRLLSICNENDNVIPYNGGFSNVGLAFIPARTAVYAIARSQGYRGSEITGPGVEIGDSNVFEYSYLKNLVVHLRGFAGHGSNPTQDGYVVDFFADWPIVEDTIPGDLNGDDRVDGADLGLLVAGWGTIFGDLTGDGTTNGTDIGILLANWTG
;
A
#
# COMPACT_ATOMS: atom_id res chain seq x y z
N MET A 1 -13.23 31.44 -58.51
CA MET A 1 -13.91 32.66 -58.99
C MET A 1 -14.25 33.50 -57.80
N LYS A 2 -13.62 34.72 -57.81
CA LYS A 2 -13.81 35.90 -56.97
C LYS A 2 -13.64 35.81 -55.46
N LEU A 3 -12.45 36.27 -55.01
CA LEU A 3 -12.13 37.11 -53.86
C LEU A 3 -13.02 38.38 -53.78
N ILE A 4 -13.42 38.78 -52.59
CA ILE A 4 -13.58 40.24 -52.30
C ILE A 4 -13.07 40.44 -50.87
N ASP A 5 -12.04 41.24 -50.80
CA ASP A 5 -11.40 41.97 -49.75
C ASP A 5 -12.32 43.12 -49.30
N ASP A 6 -12.42 43.46 -48.05
CA ASP A 6 -12.66 44.87 -47.68
C ASP A 6 -12.08 45.22 -46.29
N HIS A 7 -11.13 46.11 -46.33
CA HIS A 7 -10.58 46.93 -45.25
C HIS A 7 -11.44 48.18 -45.09
N ASN A 8 -11.77 48.62 -43.84
CA ASN A 8 -11.49 49.98 -43.39
C ASN A 8 -12.19 50.40 -42.05
N ARG A 9 -11.41 50.60 -41.02
CA ARG A 9 -11.26 51.72 -40.04
C ARG A 9 -12.54 52.39 -39.44
N PRO A 10 -12.40 53.16 -38.29
CA PRO A 10 -11.22 53.83 -37.74
C PRO A 10 -11.02 53.78 -36.20
N ARG A 11 -9.79 54.08 -35.79
CA ARG A 11 -9.38 54.40 -34.39
C ARG A 11 -10.04 55.69 -33.91
N LYS A 12 -10.54 55.71 -32.66
CA LYS A 12 -10.78 56.96 -31.91
C LYS A 12 -9.80 57.05 -30.73
N ASN A 13 -8.92 58.04 -30.82
CA ASN A 13 -8.15 58.57 -29.69
C ASN A 13 -9.10 59.24 -28.70
N ILE A 14 -8.98 58.96 -27.42
CA ILE A 14 -9.51 59.79 -26.36
C ILE A 14 -8.37 60.14 -25.41
N LEU A 15 -8.20 61.45 -25.25
CA LEU A 15 -7.19 62.14 -24.47
C LEU A 15 -7.24 61.74 -22.98
N MET A 16 -6.05 61.70 -22.39
CA MET A 16 -5.84 61.73 -20.95
C MET A 16 -6.05 63.16 -20.42
N THR A 17 -6.77 63.28 -19.30
CA THR A 17 -6.67 64.43 -18.40
C THR A 17 -6.28 63.92 -17.01
N PRO A 18 -5.43 64.62 -16.27
CA PRO A 18 -4.86 64.15 -15.02
C PRO A 18 -5.60 64.71 -13.79
N ASN A 19 -5.36 64.02 -12.68
CA ASN A 19 -5.50 64.42 -11.29
C ASN A 19 -6.87 64.33 -10.61
N THR A 20 -6.98 63.32 -9.77
CA THR A 20 -7.51 63.55 -8.41
C THR A 20 -6.80 62.56 -7.46
N ASN A 21 -5.97 63.05 -6.55
CA ASN A 21 -5.36 62.29 -5.45
C ASN A 21 -6.47 61.88 -4.48
N VAL A 22 -6.81 60.59 -4.46
CA VAL A 22 -7.60 59.99 -3.38
C VAL A 22 -6.62 59.34 -2.42
N LEU A 23 -6.49 59.94 -1.25
CA LEU A 23 -5.73 59.39 -0.12
C LEU A 23 -6.53 58.21 0.46
N ILE A 24 -6.17 57.00 0.11
CA ILE A 24 -6.74 55.78 0.74
C ILE A 24 -5.97 55.54 2.02
N THR A 25 -6.59 55.84 3.14
CA THR A 25 -6.13 55.43 4.47
C THR A 25 -6.42 53.93 4.61
N ILE A 26 -5.39 53.10 4.46
CA ILE A 26 -5.48 51.65 4.77
C ILE A 26 -5.45 51.53 6.29
N ILE A 27 -6.63 51.30 6.88
CA ILE A 27 -6.71 50.82 8.26
C ILE A 27 -6.33 49.31 8.20
N ALA A 28 -5.09 49.01 8.57
CA ALA A 28 -4.65 47.66 8.80
C ALA A 28 -5.34 47.13 10.05
N SER A 29 -6.51 46.53 9.91
CA SER A 29 -7.12 45.69 10.93
C SER A 29 -6.26 44.45 11.02
N GLY A 30 -5.37 44.39 12.02
CA GLY A 30 -4.62 43.21 12.37
C GLY A 30 -5.59 42.09 12.80
N LEU A 31 -5.91 41.20 11.87
CA LEU A 31 -6.51 39.90 12.21
C LEU A 31 -5.41 39.09 12.90
N VAL A 32 -5.35 39.13 14.21
CA VAL A 32 -4.62 38.14 14.99
C VAL A 32 -5.41 36.83 14.81
N THR A 33 -5.06 36.05 13.83
CA THR A 33 -5.43 34.65 13.79
C THR A 33 -4.70 33.98 14.94
N MET A 34 -5.39 33.77 16.05
CA MET A 34 -4.99 32.77 17.01
C MET A 34 -4.97 31.46 16.25
N ALA A 35 -3.77 30.97 15.89
CA ALA A 35 -3.60 29.58 15.55
C ALA A 35 -3.94 28.81 16.82
N GLY A 36 -5.21 28.42 16.95
CA GLY A 36 -5.59 27.37 17.87
C GLY A 36 -4.75 26.17 17.48
N SER A 37 -3.97 25.61 18.40
CA SER A 37 -3.39 24.30 18.24
C SER A 37 -4.58 23.38 17.94
N VAL A 38 -4.70 22.91 16.70
CA VAL A 38 -5.55 21.76 16.40
C VAL A 38 -4.83 20.62 17.12
N VAL A 39 -5.33 20.25 18.30
CA VAL A 39 -4.94 19.01 18.94
C VAL A 39 -5.52 17.97 17.99
N ALA A 40 -4.68 17.22 17.31
CA ALA A 40 -5.16 16.12 16.51
C ALA A 40 -5.82 15.12 17.46
N ASP A 41 -6.94 14.54 17.03
CA ASP A 41 -7.67 13.59 17.87
C ASP A 41 -6.87 12.27 17.95
N SER A 42 -6.98 11.57 19.07
CA SER A 42 -6.45 10.22 19.22
C SER A 42 -7.50 9.19 18.78
N ILE A 43 -7.06 8.16 18.04
CA ILE A 43 -7.94 7.04 17.71
C ILE A 43 -8.26 6.19 18.95
N SER A 44 -9.49 5.69 19.04
CA SER A 44 -10.01 4.85 20.11
C SER A 44 -11.01 3.82 19.58
N ASP A 45 -11.47 2.88 20.43
CA ASP A 45 -12.53 1.93 20.04
C ASP A 45 -13.86 2.61 19.64
N ASP A 46 -14.10 3.84 20.15
CA ASP A 46 -15.32 4.62 19.86
C ASP A 46 -15.13 5.60 18.68
N THR A 47 -13.97 5.60 18.02
CA THR A 47 -13.70 6.51 16.90
C THR A 47 -14.54 6.13 15.70
N GLU A 48 -15.25 7.11 15.12
CA GLU A 48 -15.95 6.96 13.85
C GLU A 48 -15.08 7.49 12.71
N ILE A 49 -14.72 6.61 11.77
CA ILE A 49 -14.04 6.98 10.52
C ILE A 49 -15.09 7.02 9.41
N ASP A 50 -15.26 8.20 8.82
CA ASP A 50 -16.28 8.45 7.81
C ASP A 50 -15.67 8.59 6.41
N ILE A 51 -15.70 7.49 5.64
CA ILE A 51 -15.31 7.49 4.23
C ILE A 51 -16.54 7.18 3.39
N VAL A 52 -16.91 8.12 2.53
CA VAL A 52 -18.03 8.01 1.59
C VAL A 52 -17.52 8.07 0.16
N ARG A 53 -17.96 7.14 -0.65
CA ARG A 53 -17.66 7.10 -2.10
C ARG A 53 -18.93 6.97 -2.90
N SER A 54 -18.92 7.54 -4.11
CA SER A 54 -20.01 7.43 -5.09
C SER A 54 -19.48 6.79 -6.37
N TRP A 55 -20.23 5.85 -6.90
CA TRP A 55 -19.95 5.20 -8.19
C TRP A 55 -21.25 4.75 -8.86
N SER A 56 -21.17 4.01 -9.96
CA SER A 56 -22.32 3.60 -10.78
C SER A 56 -23.45 2.93 -9.99
N GLN A 57 -23.12 2.04 -9.05
CA GLN A 57 -24.10 1.31 -8.22
C GLN A 57 -24.64 2.16 -7.07
N GLU A 58 -23.85 3.14 -6.56
CA GLU A 58 -24.21 4.02 -5.42
C GLU A 58 -23.98 5.50 -5.76
N PRO A 59 -24.76 6.08 -6.70
CA PRO A 59 -24.59 7.47 -7.13
C PRO A 59 -24.90 8.49 -6.04
N GLY A 60 -25.61 8.09 -5.00
CA GLY A 60 -25.92 8.90 -3.81
C GLY A 60 -24.83 8.89 -2.74
N GLY A 61 -23.81 8.08 -2.92
CA GLY A 61 -22.74 7.85 -1.96
C GLY A 61 -23.06 6.72 -0.98
N TRP A 62 -22.08 5.87 -0.77
CA TRP A 62 -22.11 4.79 0.22
C TRP A 62 -20.99 5.00 1.25
N ARG A 63 -21.35 4.82 2.52
CA ARG A 63 -20.41 4.93 3.64
C ARG A 63 -19.85 3.55 3.96
N TYR A 64 -18.51 3.43 3.93
CA TYR A 64 -17.85 2.18 4.32
C TYR A 64 -17.99 1.94 5.83
N PRO A 65 -18.62 0.82 6.27
CA PRO A 65 -18.63 0.47 7.68
C PRO A 65 -17.20 0.16 8.13
N MET A 66 -16.77 0.78 9.25
CA MET A 66 -15.45 0.58 9.85
C MET A 66 -15.60 -0.11 11.19
N ALA A 67 -14.76 -1.11 11.45
CA ALA A 67 -14.58 -1.68 12.78
C ALA A 67 -13.20 -1.32 13.29
N ILE A 68 -13.10 -0.90 14.55
CA ILE A 68 -11.86 -0.51 15.19
C ILE A 68 -11.63 -1.39 16.41
N GLY A 69 -10.37 -1.73 16.68
CA GLY A 69 -9.95 -2.45 17.86
C GLY A 69 -8.65 -1.91 18.38
N MET A 70 -8.69 -1.29 19.57
CA MET A 70 -7.48 -0.83 20.23
C MET A 70 -6.72 -2.01 20.87
N PRO A 71 -5.37 -1.95 20.93
CA PRO A 71 -4.58 -2.87 21.72
C PRO A 71 -4.76 -2.62 23.22
N ASP A 72 -4.54 -3.67 24.03
CA ASP A 72 -4.65 -3.58 25.51
C ASP A 72 -3.44 -2.89 26.18
N GLY A 73 -2.35 -2.65 25.44
CA GLY A 73 -1.10 -2.10 25.95
C GLY A 73 -1.04 -0.58 25.96
N ASP A 74 -0.03 -0.05 26.66
CA ASP A 74 0.28 1.38 26.63
C ASP A 74 0.74 1.81 25.22
N GLU A 75 0.48 3.08 24.90
CA GLU A 75 0.96 3.68 23.66
C GLU A 75 2.50 3.65 23.61
N PRO A 76 3.09 3.10 22.54
CA PRO A 76 4.53 3.10 22.39
C PRO A 76 5.06 4.48 21.98
N ASP A 77 6.35 4.72 22.22
CA ASP A 77 7.01 5.91 21.70
C ASP A 77 6.83 5.99 20.17
N GLY A 78 6.27 7.11 19.70
CA GLY A 78 5.99 7.35 18.28
C GLY A 78 4.61 6.88 17.80
N GLY A 79 3.74 6.44 18.71
CA GLY A 79 2.36 6.03 18.42
C GLY A 79 2.20 4.54 18.08
N PHE A 80 0.96 4.08 18.07
CA PHE A 80 0.63 2.70 17.74
C PHE A 80 0.84 2.40 16.24
N PRO A 81 1.45 1.28 15.87
CA PRO A 81 1.33 0.77 14.53
C PRO A 81 -0.14 0.40 14.25
N VAL A 82 -0.58 0.56 13.02
CA VAL A 82 -1.94 0.21 12.59
C VAL A 82 -1.91 -1.01 11.69
N CYS A 83 -2.88 -1.91 11.84
CA CYS A 83 -3.13 -2.97 10.87
C CYS A 83 -4.52 -2.79 10.24
N ILE A 84 -4.55 -2.45 8.94
CA ILE A 84 -5.77 -2.43 8.15
C ILE A 84 -6.08 -3.87 7.73
N LEU A 85 -7.27 -4.36 8.08
CA LEU A 85 -7.69 -5.74 7.86
C LEU A 85 -8.74 -5.81 6.74
N LEU A 86 -8.42 -6.46 5.63
CA LEU A 86 -9.30 -6.59 4.46
C LEU A 86 -9.86 -8.03 4.39
N HIS A 87 -11.16 -8.18 4.60
CA HIS A 87 -11.85 -9.46 4.66
C HIS A 87 -11.91 -10.18 3.30
N GLY A 88 -12.11 -11.50 3.32
CA GLY A 88 -12.43 -12.29 2.13
C GLY A 88 -13.86 -12.04 1.63
N ASN A 89 -14.18 -12.51 0.42
CA ASN A 89 -15.51 -12.39 -0.16
C ASN A 89 -16.58 -12.99 0.78
N GLY A 90 -17.67 -12.24 1.02
CA GLY A 90 -18.74 -12.57 1.96
C GLY A 90 -18.42 -12.24 3.42
N GLY A 91 -17.21 -11.73 3.73
CA GLY A 91 -16.80 -11.31 5.08
C GLY A 91 -17.28 -9.92 5.49
N GLN A 92 -16.82 -9.47 6.64
CA GLN A 92 -17.06 -8.12 7.19
C GLN A 92 -15.88 -7.72 8.09
N GLY A 93 -15.64 -6.42 8.22
CA GLY A 93 -14.54 -5.87 9.02
C GLY A 93 -14.59 -6.27 10.49
N GLU A 94 -15.76 -6.24 11.13
CA GLU A 94 -15.94 -6.63 12.54
C GLU A 94 -15.46 -8.08 12.80
N GLN A 95 -15.70 -9.00 11.86
CA GLN A 95 -15.21 -10.38 11.97
C GLN A 95 -13.68 -10.44 11.97
N MET A 96 -13.04 -9.61 11.14
CA MET A 96 -11.59 -9.51 11.07
C MET A 96 -11.01 -8.97 12.39
N VAL A 97 -11.56 -7.88 12.93
CA VAL A 97 -11.13 -7.34 14.22
C VAL A 97 -11.26 -8.40 15.32
N ASN A 98 -12.40 -9.09 15.41
CA ASN A 98 -12.63 -10.13 16.41
C ASN A 98 -11.65 -11.32 16.26
N GLN A 99 -11.27 -11.67 15.02
CA GLN A 99 -10.32 -12.75 14.74
C GLN A 99 -8.88 -12.40 15.15
N PHE A 100 -8.48 -11.14 14.97
CA PHE A 100 -7.09 -10.71 15.13
C PHE A 100 -6.80 -9.93 16.41
N ARG A 101 -7.80 -9.44 17.15
CA ARG A 101 -7.63 -8.64 18.37
C ARG A 101 -6.68 -9.28 19.40
N GLY A 102 -6.72 -10.57 19.62
CA GLY A 102 -5.83 -11.26 20.54
C GLY A 102 -4.48 -11.70 19.96
N ARG A 103 -4.21 -11.38 18.69
CA ARG A 103 -2.98 -11.75 17.98
C ARG A 103 -2.08 -10.56 17.71
N PHE A 104 -2.67 -9.41 17.40
CA PHE A 104 -1.96 -8.14 17.20
C PHE A 104 -2.12 -7.25 18.43
N ASP A 105 -1.47 -7.66 19.53
CA ASP A 105 -1.59 -7.04 20.85
C ASP A 105 -0.98 -5.62 20.95
N ARG A 106 -0.25 -5.19 19.92
CA ARG A 106 0.39 -3.86 19.84
C ARG A 106 -0.17 -2.97 18.72
N HIS A 107 -1.08 -3.48 17.88
CA HIS A 107 -1.60 -2.73 16.76
C HIS A 107 -3.01 -2.22 17.01
N VAL A 108 -3.27 -1.00 16.59
CA VAL A 108 -4.64 -0.58 16.33
C VAL A 108 -5.13 -1.36 15.10
N LEU A 109 -6.24 -2.06 15.25
CA LEU A 109 -6.89 -2.79 14.15
C LEU A 109 -7.96 -1.91 13.54
N VAL A 110 -7.92 -1.71 12.22
CA VAL A 110 -8.94 -0.98 11.48
C VAL A 110 -9.43 -1.84 10.33
N ALA A 111 -10.70 -2.17 10.33
CA ALA A 111 -11.24 -3.10 9.35
C ALA A 111 -12.48 -2.53 8.64
N PRO A 112 -12.32 -2.00 7.42
CA PRO A 112 -13.45 -1.64 6.59
C PRO A 112 -14.23 -2.88 6.15
N SER A 113 -15.54 -2.70 5.88
CA SER A 113 -16.34 -3.71 5.18
C SER A 113 -16.59 -3.24 3.75
N GLY A 114 -16.31 -4.12 2.77
CA GLY A 114 -16.53 -3.85 1.36
C GLY A 114 -18.02 -3.82 1.00
N TYR A 115 -18.37 -3.08 -0.05
CA TYR A 115 -19.71 -3.07 -0.62
C TYR A 115 -20.11 -4.48 -1.07
N GLU A 116 -21.37 -4.86 -0.86
CA GLU A 116 -21.85 -6.23 -1.11
C GLU A 116 -20.98 -7.32 -0.45
N ARG A 117 -20.24 -6.95 0.61
CA ARG A 117 -19.30 -7.83 1.34
C ARG A 117 -18.18 -8.38 0.46
N SER A 118 -17.75 -7.59 -0.51
CA SER A 118 -16.72 -7.92 -1.50
C SER A 118 -15.86 -6.69 -1.81
N TRP A 119 -14.70 -6.93 -2.40
CA TRP A 119 -13.81 -5.90 -2.92
C TRP A 119 -13.77 -6.01 -4.43
N ASN A 120 -13.81 -4.86 -5.09
CA ASN A 120 -13.81 -4.75 -6.53
C ASN A 120 -12.44 -5.06 -7.12
N ILE A 121 -12.29 -6.22 -7.73
CA ILE A 121 -11.08 -6.62 -8.46
C ILE A 121 -11.37 -6.76 -9.96
N CYS A 122 -12.48 -7.40 -10.33
CA CYS A 122 -12.88 -7.60 -11.73
C CYS A 122 -14.38 -7.83 -11.91
N ASP A 123 -14.88 -9.01 -11.54
CA ASP A 123 -16.26 -9.48 -11.78
C ASP A 123 -16.97 -9.80 -10.48
N GLU A 124 -16.62 -9.11 -9.42
CA GLU A 124 -17.32 -9.16 -8.14
C GLU A 124 -18.64 -8.39 -8.22
N GLY A 125 -19.56 -8.62 -7.25
CA GLY A 125 -20.80 -7.85 -7.13
C GLY A 125 -20.59 -6.37 -6.80
N SER A 126 -19.39 -6.00 -6.37
CA SER A 126 -18.98 -4.64 -6.03
C SER A 126 -18.19 -4.00 -7.19
N GLU A 127 -18.58 -2.79 -7.59
CA GLU A 127 -17.80 -1.89 -8.47
C GLU A 127 -17.24 -0.70 -7.66
N ALA A 128 -17.17 -0.84 -6.34
CA ALA A 128 -16.73 0.24 -5.46
C ALA A 128 -15.26 0.63 -5.68
N PRO A 129 -14.87 1.89 -5.50
CA PRO A 129 -13.50 2.36 -5.63
C PRO A 129 -12.69 2.06 -4.37
N ASP A 130 -12.46 0.76 -4.10
CA ASP A 130 -11.89 0.29 -2.84
C ASP A 130 -10.41 0.68 -2.65
N VAL A 131 -9.64 0.79 -3.73
CA VAL A 131 -8.23 1.26 -3.69
C VAL A 131 -8.17 2.71 -3.20
N ASP A 132 -9.04 3.57 -3.74
CA ASP A 132 -9.12 4.98 -3.32
C ASP A 132 -9.60 5.10 -1.86
N MET A 133 -10.56 4.24 -1.46
CA MET A 133 -11.02 4.19 -0.07
C MET A 133 -9.88 3.85 0.89
N VAL A 134 -9.09 2.82 0.59
CA VAL A 134 -7.93 2.45 1.44
C VAL A 134 -6.88 3.55 1.44
N GLY A 135 -6.65 4.21 0.30
CA GLY A 135 -5.74 5.36 0.22
C GLY A 135 -6.15 6.48 1.19
N GLU A 136 -7.43 6.90 1.17
CA GLU A 136 -7.94 7.91 2.11
C GLU A 136 -7.91 7.41 3.56
N LEU A 137 -8.24 6.13 3.80
CA LEU A 137 -8.15 5.56 5.15
C LEU A 137 -6.74 5.68 5.73
N VAL A 138 -5.70 5.41 4.94
CA VAL A 138 -4.30 5.58 5.35
C VAL A 138 -4.01 7.03 5.73
N GLU A 139 -4.43 8.00 4.92
CA GLU A 139 -4.24 9.43 5.20
C GLU A 139 -4.95 9.87 6.48
N ILE A 140 -6.17 9.40 6.71
CA ILE A 140 -6.93 9.67 7.95
C ILE A 140 -6.19 9.08 9.16
N LEU A 141 -5.74 7.83 9.08
CA LEU A 141 -5.03 7.16 10.17
C LEU A 141 -3.73 7.85 10.53
N GLN A 142 -2.99 8.36 9.54
CA GLN A 142 -1.77 9.14 9.75
C GLN A 142 -2.02 10.49 10.44
N GLY A 143 -3.26 10.96 10.50
CA GLY A 143 -3.65 12.21 11.15
C GLY A 143 -3.90 12.09 12.65
N TYR A 144 -3.97 10.89 13.23
CA TYR A 144 -4.19 10.71 14.66
C TYR A 144 -2.87 10.82 15.46
N ASP A 145 -2.91 11.52 16.59
CA ASP A 145 -1.72 11.80 17.42
C ASP A 145 -1.09 10.55 18.02
N ASN A 146 -1.89 9.52 18.30
CA ASN A 146 -1.46 8.26 18.90
C ASN A 146 -1.20 7.14 17.87
N VAL A 147 -1.11 7.47 16.59
CA VAL A 147 -0.78 6.55 15.50
C VAL A 147 0.63 6.82 14.98
N ASN A 148 1.40 5.77 14.76
CA ASN A 148 2.67 5.88 14.05
C ASN A 148 2.41 6.03 12.55
N PRO A 149 2.61 7.21 11.95
CA PRO A 149 2.28 7.46 10.54
C PRO A 149 3.13 6.67 9.54
N ASN A 150 4.24 6.07 10.01
CA ASN A 150 5.17 5.28 9.20
C ASN A 150 5.04 3.76 9.43
N ALA A 151 4.04 3.32 10.19
CA ALA A 151 3.81 1.92 10.52
C ALA A 151 2.34 1.52 10.24
N ILE A 152 1.86 1.80 9.03
CA ILE A 152 0.56 1.34 8.54
C ILE A 152 0.76 0.04 7.79
N ARG A 153 0.12 -1.03 8.25
CA ARG A 153 0.24 -2.39 7.72
C ARG A 153 -1.09 -2.86 7.16
N ILE A 154 -1.05 -3.64 6.11
CA ILE A 154 -2.27 -4.13 5.46
C ILE A 154 -2.24 -5.65 5.43
N LEU A 155 -3.27 -6.27 5.99
CA LEU A 155 -3.50 -7.71 5.92
C LEU A 155 -4.77 -7.98 5.13
N GLY A 156 -4.63 -8.65 3.99
CA GLY A 156 -5.76 -9.08 3.18
C GLY A 156 -5.93 -10.60 3.16
N PHE A 157 -7.19 -11.05 3.09
CA PHE A 157 -7.53 -12.46 3.02
C PHE A 157 -8.37 -12.74 1.77
N SER A 158 -7.96 -13.70 0.91
CA SER A 158 -8.70 -14.09 -0.31
C SER A 158 -8.97 -12.87 -1.22
N ASN A 159 -10.22 -12.48 -1.45
CA ASN A 159 -10.58 -11.28 -2.20
C ASN A 159 -9.96 -10.00 -1.57
N GLY A 160 -9.90 -9.89 -0.23
CA GLY A 160 -9.17 -8.80 0.44
C GLY A 160 -7.64 -8.88 0.23
N SER A 161 -7.08 -10.06 -0.01
CA SER A 161 -5.69 -10.21 -0.42
C SER A 161 -5.44 -9.69 -1.83
N ALA A 162 -6.38 -9.88 -2.75
CA ALA A 162 -6.29 -9.31 -4.09
C ALA A 162 -6.31 -7.76 -4.04
N LEU A 163 -7.13 -7.16 -3.17
CA LEU A 163 -7.10 -5.72 -2.91
C LEU A 163 -5.77 -5.29 -2.26
N ALA A 164 -5.28 -6.04 -1.26
CA ALA A 164 -3.98 -5.76 -0.63
C ALA A 164 -2.83 -5.77 -1.67
N ASN A 165 -2.87 -6.70 -2.63
CA ASN A 165 -1.93 -6.70 -3.75
C ASN A 165 -2.04 -5.43 -4.61
N SER A 166 -3.26 -4.98 -4.97
CA SER A 166 -3.44 -3.72 -5.70
C SER A 166 -2.86 -2.52 -4.93
N ILE A 167 -3.12 -2.44 -3.61
CA ILE A 167 -2.54 -1.40 -2.75
C ILE A 167 -1.00 -1.47 -2.76
N TYR A 168 -0.44 -2.68 -2.65
CA TYR A 168 1.02 -2.86 -2.72
C TYR A 168 1.61 -2.34 -4.03
N LEU A 169 0.95 -2.62 -5.15
CA LEU A 169 1.44 -2.29 -6.49
C LEU A 169 1.34 -0.80 -6.83
N GLU A 170 0.31 -0.10 -6.36
CA GLU A 170 -0.02 1.22 -6.89
C GLU A 170 -0.05 2.36 -5.87
N ASN A 171 -0.25 2.08 -4.59
CA ASN A 171 -0.25 3.13 -3.56
C ASN A 171 1.17 3.61 -3.28
N GLN A 172 1.42 4.92 -3.36
CA GLN A 172 2.74 5.54 -3.19
C GLN A 172 2.95 6.15 -1.80
N ASN A 173 2.03 5.95 -0.85
CA ASN A 173 2.19 6.42 0.53
C ASN A 173 3.24 5.55 1.25
N SER A 174 4.37 6.16 1.64
CA SER A 174 5.47 5.47 2.32
C SER A 174 5.14 5.03 3.75
N GLY A 175 4.09 5.56 4.36
CA GLY A 175 3.63 5.12 5.68
C GLY A 175 3.04 3.70 5.67
N ILE A 176 2.67 3.16 4.49
CA ILE A 176 2.38 1.73 4.34
C ILE A 176 3.72 0.98 4.27
N ASP A 177 4.19 0.50 5.41
CA ASP A 177 5.49 -0.17 5.55
C ASP A 177 5.45 -1.66 5.16
N ALA A 178 4.33 -2.35 5.38
CA ALA A 178 4.19 -3.77 5.10
C ALA A 178 2.80 -4.17 4.60
N VAL A 179 2.76 -5.13 3.69
CA VAL A 179 1.53 -5.76 3.19
C VAL A 179 1.64 -7.27 3.31
N CYS A 180 0.58 -7.89 3.82
CA CYS A 180 0.44 -9.34 3.86
C CYS A 180 -0.76 -9.77 3.02
N ALA A 181 -0.52 -10.64 2.04
CA ALA A 181 -1.50 -11.19 1.13
C ALA A 181 -1.70 -12.69 1.41
N VAL A 182 -2.86 -13.07 1.97
CA VAL A 182 -3.17 -14.44 2.37
C VAL A 182 -4.14 -15.08 1.39
N VAL A 183 -3.74 -16.21 0.80
CA VAL A 183 -4.48 -17.07 -0.14
C VAL A 183 -5.04 -16.35 -1.37
N SER A 184 -4.31 -15.36 -1.86
CA SER A 184 -4.49 -14.82 -3.22
C SER A 184 -3.17 -14.14 -3.65
N GLN A 185 -2.45 -14.79 -4.54
CA GLN A 185 -1.30 -14.21 -5.23
C GLN A 185 -1.76 -13.27 -6.36
N LEU A 186 -0.82 -12.65 -7.09
CA LEU A 186 -1.13 -11.81 -8.23
C LEU A 186 -1.91 -12.56 -9.31
N SER A 187 -2.95 -11.93 -9.80
CA SER A 187 -3.69 -12.35 -10.99
C SER A 187 -3.06 -11.80 -12.27
N ASP A 188 -3.50 -12.29 -13.43
CA ASP A 188 -3.05 -11.79 -14.73
C ASP A 188 -3.57 -10.39 -15.05
N VAL A 189 -4.60 -9.90 -14.35
CA VAL A 189 -5.00 -8.48 -14.44
C VAL A 189 -3.97 -7.58 -13.76
N GLN A 190 -3.38 -8.02 -12.65
CA GLN A 190 -2.40 -7.26 -11.86
C GLN A 190 -0.96 -7.38 -12.38
N TYR A 191 -0.59 -8.54 -12.97
CA TYR A 191 0.76 -8.77 -13.50
C TYR A 191 0.73 -9.60 -14.78
N ARG A 192 1.24 -9.07 -15.87
CA ARG A 192 1.39 -9.76 -17.15
C ARG A 192 2.51 -9.16 -18.01
N ASN A 193 3.11 -9.96 -18.86
CA ASN A 193 4.17 -9.55 -19.79
C ASN A 193 5.39 -8.89 -19.14
N GLY A 194 5.59 -9.07 -17.82
CA GLY A 194 6.68 -8.47 -17.07
C GLY A 194 6.33 -7.15 -16.39
N ASP A 195 5.11 -6.62 -16.58
CA ASP A 195 4.65 -5.35 -16.04
C ASP A 195 3.54 -5.53 -14.99
N PHE A 196 3.57 -4.70 -13.95
CA PHE A 196 2.45 -4.54 -13.02
C PHE A 196 1.45 -3.53 -13.57
N HIS A 197 0.18 -3.75 -13.24
CA HIS A 197 -0.92 -2.92 -13.72
C HIS A 197 -1.75 -2.39 -12.55
N ALA A 198 -2.09 -1.10 -12.64
CA ALA A 198 -2.94 -0.43 -11.68
C ALA A 198 -4.42 -0.75 -11.92
N THR A 199 -5.19 -0.68 -10.84
CA THR A 199 -6.64 -0.81 -10.87
C THR A 199 -7.25 0.30 -11.73
N PRO A 200 -8.14 0.00 -12.69
CA PRO A 200 -8.80 1.03 -13.47
C PRO A 200 -9.80 1.80 -12.61
N GLU A 201 -10.11 3.03 -13.00
CA GLU A 201 -11.16 3.83 -12.36
C GLU A 201 -12.52 3.08 -12.32
N VAL A 202 -12.80 2.30 -13.37
CA VAL A 202 -13.97 1.41 -13.45
C VAL A 202 -13.50 0.05 -13.99
N THR A 203 -13.69 -0.99 -13.20
CA THR A 203 -13.48 -2.36 -13.65
C THR A 203 -14.61 -2.78 -14.59
N ASP A 204 -14.28 -3.52 -15.63
CA ASP A 204 -15.25 -3.99 -16.61
C ASP A 204 -14.86 -5.41 -17.07
N PRO A 205 -15.56 -6.45 -16.60
CA PRO A 205 -15.24 -7.85 -16.95
C PRO A 205 -15.44 -8.15 -18.44
N SER A 206 -16.12 -7.28 -19.19
CA SER A 206 -16.25 -7.43 -20.65
C SER A 206 -15.01 -6.95 -21.41
N ARG A 207 -14.13 -6.16 -20.76
CA ARG A 207 -12.88 -5.69 -21.33
C ARG A 207 -11.76 -6.71 -21.10
N PRO A 208 -10.76 -6.76 -21.99
CA PRO A 208 -9.56 -7.54 -21.73
C PRO A 208 -8.93 -7.14 -20.38
N PHE A 209 -8.62 -8.14 -19.56
CA PHE A 209 -8.03 -7.94 -18.23
C PHE A 209 -8.81 -6.94 -17.36
N CYS A 210 -10.13 -6.95 -17.45
CA CYS A 210 -11.05 -6.11 -16.67
C CYS A 210 -10.76 -4.60 -16.76
N GLY A 211 -10.03 -4.17 -17.79
CA GLY A 211 -9.65 -2.77 -17.98
C GLY A 211 -8.34 -2.34 -17.33
N TYR A 212 -7.58 -3.24 -16.72
CA TYR A 212 -6.25 -2.95 -16.18
C TYR A 212 -5.24 -2.69 -17.31
N ASP A 213 -5.24 -1.49 -17.88
CA ASP A 213 -4.43 -1.10 -19.04
C ASP A 213 -3.29 -0.12 -18.71
N GLN A 214 -3.27 0.42 -17.49
CA GLN A 214 -2.21 1.31 -17.02
C GLN A 214 -1.15 0.51 -16.25
N THR A 215 0.11 0.72 -16.58
CA THR A 215 1.22 0.13 -15.82
C THR A 215 1.51 0.94 -14.58
N THR A 216 1.98 0.24 -13.53
CA THR A 216 2.42 0.86 -12.28
C THR A 216 3.75 0.27 -11.83
N THR A 217 4.38 0.91 -10.85
CA THR A 217 5.62 0.42 -10.23
C THR A 217 5.45 0.46 -8.71
N PRO A 218 5.62 -0.68 -8.03
CA PRO A 218 5.56 -0.72 -6.57
C PRO A 218 6.56 0.22 -5.92
N LEU A 219 6.16 0.84 -4.81
CA LEU A 219 7.07 1.64 -4.00
C LEU A 219 8.21 0.76 -3.48
N VAL A 220 9.45 1.22 -3.69
CA VAL A 220 10.63 0.49 -3.22
C VAL A 220 10.72 0.56 -1.69
N GLY A 221 11.10 -0.56 -1.07
CA GLY A 221 11.27 -0.68 0.37
C GLY A 221 10.03 -1.14 1.13
N ARG A 222 8.87 -1.23 0.50
CA ARG A 222 7.67 -1.78 1.12
C ARG A 222 7.79 -3.29 1.26
N ARG A 223 7.62 -3.82 2.47
CA ARG A 223 7.67 -5.25 2.77
C ARG A 223 6.46 -5.98 2.21
N LEU A 224 6.68 -7.19 1.73
CA LEU A 224 5.60 -8.09 1.32
C LEU A 224 5.73 -9.45 1.98
N LEU A 225 4.63 -9.94 2.57
CA LEU A 225 4.43 -11.34 2.92
C LEU A 225 3.31 -11.92 2.06
N SER A 226 3.60 -12.94 1.29
CA SER A 226 2.60 -13.70 0.52
C SER A 226 2.45 -15.08 1.10
N ILE A 227 1.22 -15.50 1.40
CA ILE A 227 0.91 -16.85 1.92
C ILE A 227 -0.02 -17.56 0.95
N CYS A 228 0.43 -18.66 0.35
CA CYS A 228 -0.39 -19.49 -0.54
C CYS A 228 -0.18 -20.96 -0.25
N ASN A 229 -1.20 -21.78 -0.49
CA ASN A 229 -1.18 -23.21 -0.18
C ASN A 229 -1.28 -24.06 -1.44
N GLU A 230 -0.47 -25.12 -1.54
CA GLU A 230 -0.46 -26.00 -2.71
C GLU A 230 -1.78 -26.75 -2.92
N ASN A 231 -2.51 -27.01 -1.83
CA ASN A 231 -3.80 -27.68 -1.83
C ASN A 231 -5.00 -26.73 -1.85
N ASP A 232 -4.77 -25.44 -2.17
CA ASP A 232 -5.84 -24.48 -2.39
C ASP A 232 -6.59 -24.85 -3.68
N ASN A 233 -7.89 -25.08 -3.57
CA ASN A 233 -8.78 -25.44 -4.67
C ASN A 233 -9.66 -24.26 -5.16
N VAL A 234 -9.47 -23.08 -4.56
CA VAL A 234 -10.12 -21.82 -4.98
C VAL A 234 -9.16 -21.01 -5.84
N ILE A 235 -7.97 -20.71 -5.30
CA ILE A 235 -6.91 -19.98 -6.00
C ILE A 235 -5.74 -20.94 -6.25
N PRO A 236 -5.48 -21.35 -7.52
CA PRO A 236 -4.50 -22.38 -7.80
C PRO A 236 -3.07 -21.90 -7.55
N TYR A 237 -2.36 -22.54 -6.61
CA TYR A 237 -0.98 -22.22 -6.24
C TYR A 237 -0.03 -22.12 -7.44
N ASN A 238 -0.16 -23.05 -8.39
CA ASN A 238 0.67 -23.11 -9.60
C ASN A 238 0.15 -22.20 -10.73
N GLY A 239 -0.76 -21.30 -10.42
CA GLY A 239 -1.37 -20.41 -11.39
C GLY A 239 -2.39 -21.09 -12.30
N GLY A 240 -2.93 -20.30 -13.22
CA GLY A 240 -3.97 -20.73 -14.15
C GLY A 240 -5.34 -20.17 -13.78
N PHE A 241 -6.35 -20.58 -14.55
CA PHE A 241 -7.72 -20.09 -14.37
C PHE A 241 -8.35 -20.69 -13.12
N SER A 242 -9.00 -19.85 -12.33
CA SER A 242 -9.61 -20.20 -11.05
C SER A 242 -11.13 -20.24 -11.09
N ASN A 243 -11.74 -20.73 -10.03
CA ASN A 243 -13.19 -20.75 -9.87
C ASN A 243 -13.79 -19.35 -9.57
N VAL A 244 -12.94 -18.35 -9.31
CA VAL A 244 -13.39 -16.95 -9.09
C VAL A 244 -13.37 -16.11 -10.37
N GLY A 245 -13.22 -16.74 -11.54
CA GLY A 245 -13.33 -16.06 -12.84
C GLY A 245 -12.05 -15.39 -13.34
N LEU A 246 -10.94 -15.44 -12.58
CA LEU A 246 -9.65 -14.86 -12.96
C LEU A 246 -8.59 -15.95 -13.15
N ALA A 247 -7.60 -15.65 -13.98
CA ALA A 247 -6.36 -16.41 -14.05
C ALA A 247 -5.32 -15.80 -13.08
N PHE A 248 -4.56 -16.68 -12.44
CA PHE A 248 -3.52 -16.29 -11.48
C PHE A 248 -2.14 -16.66 -11.98
N ILE A 249 -1.16 -15.87 -11.56
CA ILE A 249 0.25 -16.17 -11.79
C ILE A 249 0.68 -17.24 -10.77
N PRO A 250 1.59 -18.19 -11.10
CA PRO A 250 2.14 -19.07 -10.09
C PRO A 250 2.66 -18.31 -8.88
N ALA A 251 2.29 -18.71 -7.66
CA ALA A 251 2.54 -17.92 -6.44
C ALA A 251 4.01 -17.53 -6.27
N ARG A 252 4.95 -18.45 -6.51
CA ARG A 252 6.38 -18.17 -6.43
C ARG A 252 6.85 -17.18 -7.49
N THR A 253 6.37 -17.31 -8.72
CA THR A 253 6.70 -16.40 -9.82
C THR A 253 6.15 -14.98 -9.53
N ALA A 254 4.95 -14.87 -8.96
CA ALA A 254 4.37 -13.59 -8.54
C ALA A 254 5.26 -12.88 -7.52
N VAL A 255 5.69 -13.60 -6.48
CA VAL A 255 6.56 -13.06 -5.43
C VAL A 255 7.97 -12.73 -5.97
N TYR A 256 8.51 -13.59 -6.85
CA TYR A 256 9.78 -13.28 -7.51
C TYR A 256 9.70 -12.01 -8.38
N ALA A 257 8.59 -11.80 -9.09
CA ALA A 257 8.38 -10.56 -9.86
C ALA A 257 8.40 -9.32 -8.95
N ILE A 258 7.74 -9.43 -7.78
CA ILE A 258 7.78 -8.36 -6.76
C ILE A 258 9.20 -8.17 -6.23
N ALA A 259 9.92 -9.24 -5.87
CA ALA A 259 11.32 -9.13 -5.42
C ALA A 259 12.21 -8.44 -6.47
N ARG A 260 11.97 -8.72 -7.76
CA ARG A 260 12.66 -8.04 -8.86
C ARG A 260 12.38 -6.54 -8.89
N SER A 261 11.15 -6.10 -8.65
CA SER A 261 10.80 -4.68 -8.57
C SER A 261 11.42 -3.98 -7.37
N GLN A 262 11.66 -4.74 -6.29
CA GLN A 262 12.35 -4.26 -5.08
C GLN A 262 13.88 -4.29 -5.20
N GLY A 263 14.42 -4.59 -6.37
CA GLY A 263 15.86 -4.54 -6.65
C GLY A 263 16.58 -5.87 -6.62
N TYR A 264 15.92 -6.99 -6.31
CA TYR A 264 16.56 -8.30 -6.35
C TYR A 264 17.11 -8.63 -7.75
N ARG A 265 18.38 -9.05 -7.86
CA ARG A 265 19.06 -9.35 -9.13
C ARG A 265 19.37 -10.83 -9.32
N GLY A 266 19.19 -11.66 -8.28
CA GLY A 266 19.40 -13.09 -8.34
C GLY A 266 18.32 -13.82 -9.16
N SER A 267 18.46 -15.13 -9.27
CA SER A 267 17.46 -16.02 -9.89
C SER A 267 16.31 -16.30 -8.93
N GLU A 268 15.16 -16.68 -9.48
CA GLU A 268 14.06 -17.23 -8.66
C GLU A 268 14.57 -18.39 -7.79
N ILE A 269 14.23 -18.39 -6.50
CA ILE A 269 14.59 -19.48 -5.60
C ILE A 269 13.90 -20.75 -6.09
N THR A 270 14.67 -21.77 -6.40
CA THR A 270 14.17 -23.09 -6.82
C THR A 270 14.27 -24.08 -5.66
N GLY A 271 13.49 -25.16 -5.70
CA GLY A 271 13.48 -26.14 -4.62
C GLY A 271 12.34 -25.95 -3.61
N PRO A 272 12.38 -26.66 -2.48
CA PRO A 272 11.27 -26.74 -1.53
C PRO A 272 11.09 -25.49 -0.64
N GLY A 273 12.05 -24.57 -0.59
CA GLY A 273 12.10 -23.51 0.43
C GLY A 273 12.72 -23.99 1.75
N VAL A 274 12.74 -23.14 2.75
CA VAL A 274 13.21 -23.45 4.12
C VAL A 274 11.99 -23.80 4.97
N GLU A 275 11.94 -25.00 5.53
CA GLU A 275 10.82 -25.41 6.38
C GLU A 275 10.86 -24.69 7.73
N ILE A 276 9.73 -24.14 8.15
CA ILE A 276 9.56 -23.48 9.45
C ILE A 276 9.22 -24.55 10.51
N GLY A 277 10.20 -24.98 11.26
CA GLY A 277 10.05 -26.10 12.20
C GLY A 277 9.60 -27.37 11.47
N ASP A 278 8.75 -28.18 12.11
CA ASP A 278 8.15 -29.40 11.53
C ASP A 278 6.68 -29.13 11.14
N SER A 279 6.41 -28.05 10.38
CA SER A 279 5.04 -27.54 10.19
C SER A 279 4.46 -27.77 8.80
N ASN A 280 5.26 -28.25 7.84
CA ASN A 280 4.94 -28.27 6.40
C ASN A 280 4.63 -26.86 5.84
N VAL A 281 5.19 -25.82 6.46
CA VAL A 281 5.21 -24.44 5.93
C VAL A 281 6.64 -24.13 5.51
N PHE A 282 6.80 -23.66 4.28
CA PHE A 282 8.11 -23.43 3.67
C PHE A 282 8.25 -21.98 3.26
N GLU A 283 9.34 -21.37 3.71
CA GLU A 283 9.69 -19.99 3.44
C GLU A 283 10.57 -19.85 2.19
N TYR A 284 10.27 -18.84 1.39
CA TYR A 284 11.09 -18.34 0.30
C TYR A 284 11.32 -16.85 0.56
N SER A 285 12.51 -16.49 1.03
CA SER A 285 12.85 -15.11 1.40
C SER A 285 13.77 -14.47 0.38
N TYR A 286 13.46 -13.23 0.00
CA TYR A 286 14.25 -12.38 -0.86
C TYR A 286 14.60 -11.09 -0.12
N LEU A 287 15.78 -10.52 -0.42
CA LEU A 287 16.21 -9.21 0.10
C LEU A 287 16.11 -9.15 1.64
N LYS A 288 16.69 -10.16 2.33
CA LYS A 288 16.69 -10.22 3.80
C LYS A 288 15.29 -10.01 4.41
N ASN A 289 14.33 -10.80 3.99
CA ASN A 289 12.93 -10.77 4.43
C ASN A 289 12.11 -9.53 4.01
N LEU A 290 12.62 -8.70 3.09
CA LEU A 290 11.80 -7.63 2.51
C LEU A 290 10.62 -8.21 1.73
N VAL A 291 10.84 -9.29 0.97
CA VAL A 291 9.80 -9.98 0.20
C VAL A 291 9.84 -11.46 0.54
N VAL A 292 8.78 -11.93 1.18
CA VAL A 292 8.67 -13.31 1.67
C VAL A 292 7.46 -14.01 1.07
N HIS A 293 7.64 -15.29 0.74
CA HIS A 293 6.54 -16.17 0.38
C HIS A 293 6.50 -17.38 1.32
N LEU A 294 5.35 -17.66 1.89
CA LEU A 294 5.09 -18.90 2.60
C LEU A 294 4.24 -19.85 1.76
N ARG A 295 4.80 -21.01 1.47
CA ARG A 295 4.07 -22.13 0.86
C ARG A 295 3.59 -23.05 1.96
N GLY A 296 2.31 -23.39 1.99
CA GLY A 296 1.72 -24.31 2.96
C GLY A 296 0.75 -25.29 2.33
N PHE A 297 -0.08 -25.91 3.20
CA PHE A 297 -1.08 -26.91 2.84
C PHE A 297 -2.39 -26.73 3.64
N ALA A 298 -2.78 -25.48 3.93
CA ALA A 298 -3.98 -25.16 4.70
C ALA A 298 -5.25 -24.94 3.84
N GLY A 299 -5.22 -25.38 2.56
CA GLY A 299 -6.32 -25.12 1.64
C GLY A 299 -6.49 -23.63 1.35
N HIS A 300 -7.74 -23.17 1.18
CA HIS A 300 -8.05 -21.75 1.02
C HIS A 300 -8.15 -21.06 2.39
N GLY A 301 -7.06 -21.10 3.16
CA GLY A 301 -6.98 -20.58 4.53
C GLY A 301 -5.55 -20.42 5.01
N SER A 302 -5.38 -20.23 6.31
CA SER A 302 -4.08 -20.24 6.99
C SER A 302 -4.07 -21.26 8.13
N ASN A 303 -2.89 -21.63 8.59
CA ASN A 303 -2.69 -22.48 9.76
C ASN A 303 -1.96 -21.68 10.87
N PRO A 304 -1.87 -22.23 12.10
CA PRO A 304 -1.25 -21.51 13.22
C PRO A 304 0.21 -21.06 12.97
N THR A 305 1.00 -21.82 12.20
CA THR A 305 2.37 -21.43 11.85
C THR A 305 2.38 -20.22 10.93
N GLN A 306 1.54 -20.22 9.90
CA GLN A 306 1.39 -19.08 8.98
C GLN A 306 0.85 -17.85 9.72
N ASP A 307 -0.15 -18.03 10.60
CA ASP A 307 -0.70 -16.94 11.41
C ASP A 307 0.34 -16.34 12.37
N GLY A 308 1.15 -17.19 13.02
CA GLY A 308 2.25 -16.74 13.86
C GLY A 308 3.29 -15.94 13.07
N TYR A 309 3.63 -16.42 11.88
CA TYR A 309 4.57 -15.72 11.00
C TYR A 309 4.06 -14.32 10.59
N VAL A 310 2.76 -14.16 10.34
CA VAL A 310 2.17 -12.84 10.04
C VAL A 310 2.37 -11.88 11.22
N VAL A 311 2.14 -12.36 12.45
CA VAL A 311 2.33 -11.55 13.66
C VAL A 311 3.79 -11.12 13.80
N ASP A 312 4.73 -12.06 13.65
CA ASP A 312 6.17 -11.80 13.73
C ASP A 312 6.62 -10.86 12.60
N PHE A 313 6.15 -11.08 11.37
CA PHE A 313 6.45 -10.22 10.23
C PHE A 313 6.00 -8.77 10.42
N PHE A 314 4.88 -8.55 11.13
CA PHE A 314 4.41 -7.21 11.44
C PHE A 314 5.02 -6.65 12.74
N ALA A 315 5.53 -7.49 13.65
CA ALA A 315 6.18 -7.05 14.88
C ALA A 315 7.58 -6.46 14.60
N ASP A 316 8.32 -7.05 13.67
CA ASP A 316 9.73 -6.75 13.43
C ASP A 316 9.92 -5.72 12.30
N TRP A 317 10.12 -4.47 12.68
CA TRP A 317 10.68 -3.46 11.78
C TRP A 317 11.25 -2.28 12.58
N PRO A 318 12.45 -1.79 12.21
CA PRO A 318 13.37 -2.32 11.20
C PRO A 318 14.07 -3.59 11.66
N ILE A 319 14.32 -4.53 10.75
CA ILE A 319 15.16 -5.70 11.02
C ILE A 319 16.59 -5.18 11.23
N VAL A 320 17.04 -5.16 12.50
CA VAL A 320 18.44 -4.95 12.83
C VAL A 320 19.08 -6.35 12.91
N GLU A 321 19.43 -6.93 11.76
CA GLU A 321 20.36 -8.04 11.70
C GLU A 321 21.73 -7.55 11.28
N ASP A 322 22.77 -8.35 11.56
CA ASP A 322 24.22 -8.14 11.26
C ASP A 322 24.45 -7.90 9.76
N THR A 323 23.95 -6.78 9.26
CA THR A 323 24.03 -6.42 7.85
C THR A 323 25.24 -5.54 7.65
N ILE A 324 25.97 -5.74 6.56
CA ILE A 324 26.95 -4.76 6.10
C ILE A 324 26.18 -3.45 5.87
N PRO A 325 26.42 -2.39 6.66
CA PRO A 325 25.63 -1.17 6.51
C PRO A 325 25.73 -0.63 5.09
N GLY A 326 24.60 -0.53 4.40
CA GLY A 326 24.56 -0.09 3.02
C GLY A 326 24.36 -1.21 1.99
N ASP A 327 24.42 -2.49 2.37
CA ASP A 327 24.02 -3.62 1.51
C ASP A 327 22.47 -3.73 1.54
N LEU A 328 21.83 -2.97 0.67
CA LEU A 328 20.37 -2.88 0.62
C LEU A 328 19.72 -3.97 -0.23
N ASN A 329 20.48 -4.64 -1.09
CA ASN A 329 19.99 -5.71 -1.95
C ASN A 329 20.29 -7.12 -1.40
N GLY A 330 21.06 -7.23 -0.32
CA GLY A 330 21.36 -8.50 0.36
C GLY A 330 22.30 -9.42 -0.40
N ASP A 331 23.22 -8.88 -1.22
CA ASP A 331 24.19 -9.67 -2.00
C ASP A 331 25.59 -9.74 -1.35
N ASP A 332 25.70 -9.30 -0.08
CA ASP A 332 26.93 -9.20 0.72
C ASP A 332 27.96 -8.21 0.16
N ARG A 333 27.52 -7.25 -0.66
CA ARG A 333 28.35 -6.18 -1.20
C ARG A 333 27.64 -4.85 -1.02
N VAL A 334 28.42 -3.77 -0.94
CA VAL A 334 27.90 -2.40 -1.00
C VAL A 334 28.44 -1.77 -2.27
N ASP A 335 27.59 -1.60 -3.29
CA ASP A 335 27.99 -1.10 -4.59
C ASP A 335 26.93 -0.18 -5.24
N GLY A 336 27.05 0.03 -6.56
CA GLY A 336 26.13 0.90 -7.28
C GLY A 336 24.69 0.42 -7.32
N ALA A 337 24.41 -0.87 -7.07
CA ALA A 337 23.04 -1.38 -7.00
C ALA A 337 22.37 -0.89 -5.71
N ASP A 338 23.10 -0.90 -4.58
CA ASP A 338 22.60 -0.42 -3.29
C ASP A 338 22.39 1.08 -3.29
N LEU A 339 23.32 1.82 -3.88
CA LEU A 339 23.15 3.26 -4.07
C LEU A 339 21.88 3.58 -4.89
N GLY A 340 21.63 2.78 -5.91
CA GLY A 340 20.40 2.90 -6.72
C GLY A 340 19.14 2.67 -5.89
N LEU A 341 19.15 1.67 -4.99
CA LEU A 341 18.04 1.37 -4.08
C LEU A 341 17.86 2.48 -3.04
N LEU A 342 18.94 2.97 -2.43
CA LEU A 342 18.90 4.06 -1.48
C LEU A 342 18.27 5.33 -2.11
N VAL A 343 18.71 5.68 -3.31
CA VAL A 343 18.16 6.84 -4.04
C VAL A 343 16.68 6.62 -4.42
N ALA A 344 16.30 5.38 -4.77
CA ALA A 344 14.90 5.04 -5.06
C ALA A 344 14.00 5.13 -3.81
N GLY A 345 14.57 4.85 -2.62
CA GLY A 345 13.90 4.99 -1.33
C GLY A 345 13.95 6.40 -0.72
N TRP A 346 14.39 7.42 -1.46
CA TRP A 346 14.59 8.77 -0.94
C TRP A 346 13.34 9.38 -0.32
N GLY A 347 13.46 9.90 0.91
CA GLY A 347 12.34 10.45 1.66
C GLY A 347 11.43 9.42 2.33
N THR A 348 11.78 8.13 2.25
CA THR A 348 11.09 7.03 2.96
C THR A 348 11.99 6.47 4.05
N ILE A 349 11.52 5.47 4.79
CA ILE A 349 12.33 4.74 5.78
C ILE A 349 13.22 3.65 5.13
N PHE A 350 13.00 3.33 3.85
CA PHE A 350 13.81 2.33 3.16
C PHE A 350 15.17 2.89 2.78
N GLY A 351 16.24 2.32 3.33
CA GLY A 351 17.60 2.83 3.19
C GLY A 351 17.97 3.90 4.22
N ASP A 352 17.15 4.08 5.25
CA ASP A 352 17.50 4.85 6.45
C ASP A 352 18.54 4.09 7.26
N LEU A 353 19.79 4.35 6.95
CA LEU A 353 20.95 3.72 7.60
C LEU A 353 21.33 4.44 8.90
N THR A 354 20.81 5.65 9.09
CA THR A 354 21.03 6.46 10.31
C THR A 354 20.02 6.16 11.40
N GLY A 355 18.84 5.61 11.07
CA GLY A 355 17.73 5.39 11.99
C GLY A 355 16.99 6.67 12.37
N ASP A 356 17.09 7.74 11.55
CA ASP A 356 16.42 9.02 11.82
C ASP A 356 14.97 9.07 11.26
N GLY A 357 14.52 7.98 10.64
CA GLY A 357 13.17 7.82 10.06
C GLY A 357 13.06 8.28 8.61
N THR A 358 14.16 8.69 7.96
CA THR A 358 14.07 9.22 6.59
C THR A 358 15.36 8.99 5.80
N THR A 359 15.29 8.27 4.70
CA THR A 359 16.41 8.14 3.76
C THR A 359 16.75 9.47 3.13
N ASN A 360 17.97 9.92 3.32
CA ASN A 360 18.46 11.23 2.85
C ASN A 360 19.98 11.22 2.59
N GLY A 361 20.60 12.39 2.47
CA GLY A 361 22.04 12.51 2.17
C GLY A 361 22.97 11.96 3.25
N THR A 362 22.53 11.83 4.51
CA THR A 362 23.33 11.26 5.58
C THR A 362 23.50 9.75 5.42
N ASP A 363 22.48 9.07 4.89
CA ASP A 363 22.49 7.62 4.62
C ASP A 363 23.43 7.26 3.47
N ILE A 364 23.48 8.14 2.43
CA ILE A 364 24.52 8.01 1.39
C ILE A 364 25.92 7.99 2.01
N GLY A 365 26.14 8.82 3.03
CA GLY A 365 27.44 8.86 3.73
C GLY A 365 27.79 7.51 4.36
N ILE A 366 26.84 6.84 5.01
CA ILE A 366 27.03 5.51 5.60
C ILE A 366 27.25 4.45 4.52
N LEU A 367 26.42 4.45 3.47
CA LEU A 367 26.56 3.52 2.35
C LEU A 367 27.95 3.64 1.72
N LEU A 368 28.40 4.86 1.40
CA LEU A 368 29.72 5.08 0.80
C LEU A 368 30.88 4.73 1.73
N ALA A 369 30.71 4.87 3.06
CA ALA A 369 31.72 4.48 4.05
C ALA A 369 31.93 2.95 4.10
N ASN A 370 30.94 2.17 3.68
CA ASN A 370 30.98 0.70 3.62
C ASN A 370 31.11 0.15 2.20
N TRP A 371 31.49 0.99 1.23
CA TRP A 371 31.60 0.61 -0.17
C TRP A 371 32.62 -0.51 -0.39
N THR A 372 32.21 -1.61 -1.03
CA THR A 372 33.03 -2.81 -1.24
C THR A 372 33.40 -3.06 -2.69
N GLY A 373 32.79 -2.35 -3.68
CA GLY A 373 33.08 -2.67 -5.06
C GLY A 373 32.77 -1.67 -6.09
#